data_f8456dc8a155da489c991caab6de8b49
#
_entry.id   f8456dc8a155da489c991caab6de8b49
#
_cell.length_a   1.000
_cell.length_b   1.000
_cell.length_c   1.000
_cell.angle_alpha   90.00
_cell.angle_beta   90.00
_cell.angle_gamma   90.00
#
_symmetry.space_group_name_H-M   'P 1'
#
loop_
_entity.id
_entity.type
_entity.pdbx_description
1 polymer ?
#
loop_
_entity_poly.entity_id
_entity_poly.type
_entity_poly.pdbx_seq_one_letter_code
_entity_poly.pdbx_strand_id
1 'polypeptide(L)'
;MNLAGSPEVKRLAKPEEIEMRIVAAGARRDLGEFDAAVVTLTCKELNNDSEEWALRLRYAYADALDAAGRKTEAREWFAKCAELDVEEFTDAAERAAQ
;
A
#
# COMPACT_ATOMS: atom_id res chain seq x y z
N MET A 1 36.49 5.00 1.60
CA MET A 1 35.76 5.02 1.47
C MET A 1 34.95 5.20 1.52
N ASN A 2 34.93 5.21 1.34
CA ASN A 2 34.03 5.35 1.33
C ASN A 2 33.37 5.22 1.34
N LEU A 3 33.43 4.90 1.33
CA LEU A 3 32.66 4.75 1.25
C LEU A 3 31.92 4.89 1.28
N ALA A 4 32.24 4.74 1.50
CA ALA A 4 31.42 4.88 1.55
C ALA A 4 30.77 5.00 1.48
N GLY A 5 31.00 4.97 1.67
CA GLY A 5 30.29 5.12 1.55
C GLY A 5 29.68 5.19 1.45
N SER A 6 30.02 5.35 1.64
CA SER A 6 29.34 5.19 1.51
C SER A 6 28.55 5.08 1.22
N PRO A 7 28.69 4.83 1.40
CA PRO A 7 27.91 4.70 0.81
C PRO A 7 27.06 5.04 0.54
N GLU A 8 27.60 4.79 0.03
CA GLU A 8 26.49 5.41 -0.14
C GLU A 8 25.36 4.56 -0.28
N VAL A 9 24.58 4.58 0.65
CA VAL A 9 23.40 3.88 0.65
C VAL A 9 22.57 4.50 -0.41
N LYS A 10 22.25 3.74 -1.44
CA LYS A 10 21.39 4.23 -2.39
C LYS A 10 20.04 4.33 -1.83
N ARG A 11 19.49 5.50 -1.81
CA ARG A 11 18.11 5.64 -1.46
C ARG A 11 17.28 5.21 -2.63
N LEU A 12 16.30 4.38 -2.37
CA LEU A 12 15.33 3.99 -3.37
C LEU A 12 14.49 5.20 -3.76
N ALA A 13 14.11 5.31 -5.02
CA ALA A 13 13.12 6.27 -5.42
C ALA A 13 11.80 5.91 -4.75
N LYS A 14 10.93 6.91 -4.55
CA LYS A 14 9.69 6.69 -3.83
C LYS A 14 8.84 5.56 -4.45
N PRO A 15 8.65 5.48 -5.77
CA PRO A 15 7.87 4.38 -6.33
C PRO A 15 8.45 3.02 -5.98
N GLU A 16 9.78 2.89 -5.97
CA GLU A 16 10.42 1.63 -5.64
C GLU A 16 10.23 1.29 -4.17
N GLU A 17 10.32 2.29 -3.31
CA GLU A 17 10.12 2.10 -1.89
C GLU A 17 8.70 1.60 -1.61
N ILE A 18 7.71 2.21 -2.27
CA ILE A 18 6.32 1.81 -2.10
C ILE A 18 6.10 0.38 -2.59
N GLU A 19 6.69 0.05 -3.74
CA GLU A 19 6.54 -1.28 -4.29
C GLU A 19 7.14 -2.33 -3.37
N MET A 20 8.31 -2.04 -2.78
CA MET A 20 8.92 -2.98 -1.85
C MET A 20 8.06 -3.17 -0.59
N ARG A 21 7.41 -2.11 -0.15
CA ARG A 21 6.51 -2.19 0.98
C ARG A 21 5.31 -3.09 0.66
N ILE A 22 4.78 -2.96 -0.56
CA ILE A 22 3.66 -3.80 -1.01
C ILE A 22 4.08 -5.26 -1.10
N VAL A 23 5.27 -5.53 -1.64
CA VAL A 23 5.78 -6.89 -1.75
C VAL A 23 5.99 -7.50 -0.35
N ALA A 24 6.56 -6.71 0.57
CA ALA A 24 6.78 -7.20 1.92
C ALA A 24 5.45 -7.52 2.62
N ALA A 25 4.42 -6.70 2.41
CA ALA A 25 3.12 -6.96 2.99
C ALA A 25 2.51 -8.24 2.41
N GLY A 26 2.69 -8.46 1.10
CA GLY A 26 2.22 -9.69 0.47
C GLY A 26 2.86 -10.92 1.07
N ALA A 27 4.16 -10.85 1.35
CA ALA A 27 4.86 -11.95 1.98
C ALA A 27 4.30 -12.24 3.38
N ARG A 28 3.96 -11.20 4.13
CA ARG A 28 3.36 -11.38 5.45
C ARG A 28 2.01 -12.07 5.34
N ARG A 29 1.19 -11.67 4.36
CA ARG A 29 -0.11 -12.30 4.15
C ARG A 29 0.04 -13.78 3.80
N ASP A 30 1.04 -14.10 3.00
CA ASP A 30 1.28 -15.50 2.62
C ASP A 30 1.62 -16.36 3.83
N LEU A 31 2.16 -15.73 4.88
CA LEU A 31 2.47 -16.42 6.11
C LEU A 31 1.30 -16.39 7.10
N GLY A 32 0.18 -15.81 6.72
CA GLY A 32 -0.97 -15.69 7.62
C GLY A 32 -0.84 -14.55 8.62
N GLU A 33 0.15 -13.68 8.46
CA GLU A 33 0.41 -12.57 9.37
C GLU A 33 -0.33 -11.33 8.89
N PHE A 34 -1.65 -11.36 8.99
CA PHE A 34 -2.49 -10.34 8.37
C PHE A 34 -2.32 -8.97 9.03
N ASP A 35 -2.24 -8.93 10.36
CA ASP A 35 -2.06 -7.65 11.04
C ASP A 35 -0.69 -7.06 10.74
N ALA A 36 0.33 -7.91 10.63
CA ALA A 36 1.67 -7.45 10.29
C ALA A 36 1.69 -6.86 8.88
N ALA A 37 0.90 -7.43 7.96
CA ALA A 37 0.81 -6.89 6.62
C ALA A 37 0.22 -5.48 6.64
N VAL A 38 -0.82 -5.26 7.45
CA VAL A 38 -1.42 -3.94 7.60
C VAL A 38 -0.37 -2.96 8.12
N VAL A 39 0.36 -3.34 9.17
CA VAL A 39 1.38 -2.47 9.74
C VAL A 39 2.45 -2.12 8.72
N THR A 40 2.85 -3.11 7.92
CA THR A 40 3.87 -2.92 6.88
C THR A 40 3.45 -1.83 5.89
N LEU A 41 2.15 -1.72 5.61
CA LEU A 41 1.63 -0.74 4.65
C LEU A 41 1.21 0.57 5.30
N THR A 42 1.18 0.64 6.63
CA THR A 42 0.77 1.86 7.32
C THR A 42 1.91 2.86 7.26
N CYS A 43 1.71 3.95 6.54
CA CYS A 43 2.74 4.96 6.38
C CYS A 43 2.10 6.28 5.97
N LYS A 44 2.87 7.35 6.08
CA LYS A 44 2.36 8.69 5.77
C LYS A 44 2.01 8.83 4.29
N GLU A 45 2.65 8.04 3.45
CA GLU A 45 2.41 8.10 2.02
C GLU A 45 0.99 7.71 1.63
N LEU A 46 0.27 7.06 2.53
CA LEU A 46 -1.15 6.74 2.28
C LEU A 46 -1.99 7.99 2.07
N ASN A 47 -1.55 9.13 2.58
CA ASN A 47 -2.29 10.38 2.42
C ASN A 47 -1.97 11.10 1.11
N ASN A 48 -1.02 10.59 0.34
CA ASN A 48 -0.71 11.19 -0.95
C ASN A 48 -1.86 10.93 -1.93
N ASP A 49 -2.21 11.94 -2.72
CA ASP A 49 -3.33 11.79 -3.65
C ASP A 49 -2.96 12.25 -5.06
N SER A 50 -1.67 12.44 -5.35
CA SER A 50 -1.26 12.97 -6.64
C SER A 50 -0.27 12.10 -7.40
N GLU A 51 0.43 11.20 -6.71
CA GLU A 51 1.44 10.36 -7.35
C GLU A 51 0.80 9.09 -7.90
N GLU A 52 1.40 8.56 -8.97
CA GLU A 52 0.87 7.35 -9.58
C GLU A 52 0.81 6.18 -8.62
N TRP A 53 1.81 6.06 -7.76
CA TRP A 53 1.87 4.92 -6.83
C TRP A 53 0.83 5.02 -5.71
N ALA A 54 0.20 6.20 -5.55
CA ALA A 54 -0.75 6.39 -4.45
C ALA A 54 -1.95 5.46 -4.57
N LEU A 55 -2.45 5.29 -5.79
CA LEU A 55 -3.60 4.40 -6.02
C LEU A 55 -3.26 2.97 -5.63
N ARG A 56 -2.12 2.50 -6.08
CA ARG A 56 -1.69 1.14 -5.82
C ARG A 56 -1.46 0.91 -4.33
N LEU A 57 -0.87 1.89 -3.65
CA LEU A 57 -0.64 1.78 -2.22
C LEU A 57 -1.95 1.71 -1.45
N ARG A 58 -2.90 2.58 -1.79
CA ARG A 58 -4.21 2.57 -1.12
C ARG A 58 -4.95 1.26 -1.35
N TYR A 59 -4.86 0.73 -2.55
CA TYR A 59 -5.50 -0.54 -2.85
C TYR A 59 -4.89 -1.66 -2.01
N ALA A 60 -3.56 -1.73 -1.97
CA ALA A 60 -2.87 -2.76 -1.21
C ALA A 60 -3.22 -2.67 0.27
N TYR A 61 -3.28 -1.45 0.79
CA TYR A 61 -3.62 -1.23 2.19
C TYR A 61 -5.04 -1.68 2.50
N ALA A 62 -6.00 -1.28 1.66
CA ALA A 62 -7.39 -1.67 1.84
C ALA A 62 -7.55 -3.19 1.78
N ASP A 63 -6.84 -3.80 0.84
CA ASP A 63 -6.90 -5.25 0.67
C ASP A 63 -6.32 -5.98 1.89
N ALA A 64 -5.24 -5.44 2.46
CA ALA A 64 -4.67 -6.00 3.68
C ALA A 64 -5.61 -5.86 4.86
N LEU A 65 -6.28 -4.72 4.99
CA LEU A 65 -7.28 -4.51 6.03
C LEU A 65 -8.41 -5.52 5.90
N ASP A 66 -8.86 -5.75 4.68
CA ASP A 66 -9.93 -6.71 4.43
C ASP A 66 -9.50 -8.12 4.84
N ALA A 67 -8.28 -8.51 4.47
CA ALA A 67 -7.75 -9.82 4.83
C ALA A 67 -7.61 -9.98 6.34
N ALA A 68 -7.34 -8.87 7.04
CA ALA A 68 -7.20 -8.89 8.50
C ALA A 68 -8.55 -8.85 9.21
N GLY A 69 -9.66 -8.82 8.47
CA GLY A 69 -10.99 -8.79 9.05
C GLY A 69 -11.47 -7.41 9.45
N ARG A 70 -10.71 -6.37 9.12
CA ARG A 70 -11.04 -4.99 9.47
C ARG A 70 -11.87 -4.40 8.34
N LYS A 71 -13.11 -4.88 8.23
CA LYS A 71 -13.93 -4.65 7.05
C LYS A 71 -14.37 -3.20 6.88
N THR A 72 -14.71 -2.53 7.98
CA THR A 72 -15.16 -1.14 7.89
C THR A 72 -14.03 -0.24 7.41
N GLU A 73 -12.83 -0.42 7.98
CA GLU A 73 -11.66 0.34 7.54
C GLU A 73 -11.30 0.03 6.10
N ALA A 74 -11.42 -1.26 5.73
CA ALA A 74 -11.13 -1.65 4.35
C ALA A 74 -12.03 -0.90 3.37
N ARG A 75 -13.33 -0.83 3.67
CA ARG A 75 -14.25 -0.12 2.80
C ARG A 75 -13.89 1.35 2.67
N GLU A 76 -13.50 1.96 3.79
CA GLU A 76 -13.09 3.37 3.77
C GLU A 76 -11.90 3.59 2.86
N TRP A 77 -10.92 2.70 2.93
CA TRP A 77 -9.71 2.84 2.13
C TRP A 77 -9.93 2.44 0.67
N PHE A 78 -10.84 1.49 0.41
CA PHE A 78 -11.23 1.23 -0.97
C PHE A 78 -11.91 2.46 -1.57
N ALA A 79 -12.72 3.17 -0.79
CA ALA A 79 -13.34 4.40 -1.28
C ALA A 79 -12.28 5.46 -1.59
N LYS A 80 -11.28 5.60 -0.72
CA LYS A 80 -10.19 6.54 -0.96
C LYS A 80 -9.36 6.14 -2.17
N CYS A 81 -9.22 4.85 -2.41
CA CYS A 81 -8.55 4.35 -3.59
C CYS A 81 -9.38 4.69 -4.84
N ALA A 82 -10.68 4.46 -4.77
CA ALA A 82 -11.56 4.72 -5.90
C ALA A 82 -11.56 6.18 -6.31
N GLU A 83 -11.37 7.10 -5.36
CA GLU A 83 -11.26 8.52 -5.67
C GLU A 83 -10.13 8.82 -6.63
N LEU A 84 -9.05 8.04 -6.55
CA LEU A 84 -7.89 8.21 -7.43
C LEU A 84 -8.03 7.41 -8.71
N ASP A 85 -8.91 6.44 -8.73
CA ASP A 85 -9.02 5.46 -9.81
C ASP A 85 -10.10 5.89 -10.81
N VAL A 86 -9.90 7.05 -11.40
CA VAL A 86 -10.93 7.62 -12.28
C VAL A 86 -11.15 6.79 -13.53
N GLU A 87 -10.15 6.00 -13.92
CA GLU A 87 -10.27 5.15 -15.12
C GLU A 87 -10.69 3.74 -14.77
N GLU A 88 -10.94 3.48 -13.49
CA GLU A 88 -11.45 2.20 -13.01
C GLU A 88 -10.57 1.02 -13.38
N PHE A 89 -9.26 1.20 -13.18
CA PHE A 89 -8.31 0.09 -13.37
C PHE A 89 -8.49 -1.00 -12.33
N THR A 90 -9.07 -0.67 -11.17
CA THR A 90 -9.22 -1.62 -10.07
C THR A 90 -10.71 -1.80 -9.76
N ASP A 91 -10.99 -2.74 -8.88
CA ASP A 91 -12.36 -2.96 -8.40
C ASP A 91 -12.63 -2.22 -7.09
N ALA A 92 -11.85 -1.16 -6.82
CA ALA A 92 -11.94 -0.46 -5.54
C ALA A 92 -13.34 0.08 -5.25
N ALA A 93 -13.99 0.67 -6.26
CA ALA A 93 -15.32 1.22 -6.06
C ALA A 93 -16.32 0.14 -5.68
N GLU A 94 -16.23 -1.03 -6.32
CA GLU A 94 -17.10 -2.14 -5.97
C GLU A 94 -16.85 -2.63 -4.55
N ARG A 95 -15.59 -2.75 -4.18
CA ARG A 95 -15.26 -3.25 -2.85
C ARG A 95 -15.61 -2.24 -1.76
N ALA A 96 -15.57 -0.95 -2.08
CA ALA A 96 -16.00 0.09 -1.14
C ALA A 96 -17.49 -0.01 -0.86
N ALA A 97 -18.25 -0.52 -1.82
CA ALA A 97 -19.72 -0.59 -1.69
C ALA A 97 -20.21 -1.86 -1.01
N GLN A 98 -19.34 -2.78 -0.74
CA GLN A 98 -19.73 -4.06 -0.12
C GLN A 98 -20.12 -3.96 1.35
#